data_dc82581c03f0e77dda929c8bee44cb00
#
_entry.id   dc82581c03f0e77dda929c8bee44cb00
#
_cell.length_a   1.000
_cell.length_b   1.000
_cell.length_c   1.000
_cell.angle_alpha   90.00
_cell.angle_beta   90.00
_cell.angle_gamma   90.00
#
_symmetry.space_group_name_H-M   'P 1'
#
loop_
_entity.id
_entity.type
_entity.pdbx_description
1 polymer ?
#
loop_
_entity_poly.entity_id
_entity_poly.type
_entity_poly.pdbx_seq_one_letter_code
_entity_poly.pdbx_strand_id
1 'polypeptide(L)'
;MIIARVEGGLGNQMFQYAYGSYLARQLNCELRLDLRSYRAAPAHGYQLNRFAIEASEASPAQLASIPRKYRQADGGPTDWAKWLRPTKFRRHKESRFGFDPKHLQVAGDRYLVGYWQSDKFFPGMQASLRRQFQLMEPLSAASQQLAAEIGSTESIAVHVRRGDYLNLAGVQHLGMDYYRQAIYDWAAERDRPVVYVFSNDSQWCKTQFDLPWPVVYVDHNTADTGFEDLALMQRAACNVIANSTFSWWAAWLNNRAGKKVYAPSSWFRSGTLDDTHIVCGDWIVPEQIVERQLAMAS
;
A
#
# COMPACT_ATOMS: atom_id res chain seq x y z
N MET A 1 -3.04 -24.66 -5.37
CA MET A 1 -1.97 -23.79 -4.80
C MET A 1 -1.89 -22.49 -5.57
N ILE A 2 -1.66 -21.39 -4.88
CA ILE A 2 -1.37 -20.08 -5.46
C ILE A 2 0.10 -19.74 -5.20
N ILE A 3 0.81 -19.23 -6.21
CA ILE A 3 2.13 -18.60 -6.05
C ILE A 3 2.00 -17.16 -6.49
N ALA A 4 2.23 -16.21 -5.57
CA ALA A 4 2.25 -14.79 -5.88
C ALA A 4 3.68 -14.31 -6.10
N ARG A 5 3.96 -13.67 -7.24
CA ARG A 5 5.20 -12.93 -7.45
C ARG A 5 5.11 -11.65 -6.65
N VAL A 6 6.12 -11.43 -5.79
CA VAL A 6 6.21 -10.25 -4.93
C VAL A 6 7.33 -9.35 -5.41
N GLU A 7 7.01 -8.07 -5.65
CA GLU A 7 7.95 -7.06 -6.17
C GLU A 7 7.54 -5.65 -5.76
N GLY A 8 8.52 -4.73 -5.76
CA GLY A 8 8.30 -3.33 -5.41
C GLY A 8 8.35 -3.06 -3.89
N GLY A 9 7.95 -1.86 -3.48
CA GLY A 9 7.93 -1.43 -2.08
C GLY A 9 6.83 -2.10 -1.26
N LEU A 10 6.87 -1.90 0.08
CA LEU A 10 6.00 -2.57 1.05
C LEU A 10 4.51 -2.52 0.67
N GLY A 11 3.98 -1.37 0.27
CA GLY A 11 2.57 -1.27 -0.11
C GLY A 11 2.18 -2.16 -1.30
N ASN A 12 3.08 -2.32 -2.28
CA ASN A 12 2.86 -3.24 -3.40
C ASN A 12 2.92 -4.71 -2.94
N GLN A 13 3.88 -5.04 -2.08
CA GLN A 13 4.00 -6.37 -1.47
C GLN A 13 2.71 -6.76 -0.73
N MET A 14 2.11 -5.81 0.01
CA MET A 14 0.87 -6.02 0.75
C MET A 14 -0.31 -6.28 -0.18
N PHE A 15 -0.44 -5.57 -1.30
CA PHE A 15 -1.50 -5.82 -2.28
C PHE A 15 -1.36 -7.19 -2.94
N GLN A 16 -0.15 -7.55 -3.36
CA GLN A 16 0.13 -8.85 -3.98
C GLN A 16 -0.14 -9.99 -3.02
N TYR A 17 0.22 -9.83 -1.75
CA TYR A 17 -0.10 -10.76 -0.68
C TYR A 17 -1.62 -10.86 -0.44
N ALA A 18 -2.30 -9.73 -0.30
CA ALA A 18 -3.73 -9.69 0.01
C ALA A 18 -4.58 -10.40 -1.05
N TYR A 19 -4.30 -10.13 -2.33
CA TYR A 19 -4.99 -10.80 -3.43
C TYR A 19 -4.64 -12.31 -3.49
N GLY A 20 -3.38 -12.66 -3.30
CA GLY A 20 -2.94 -14.06 -3.20
C GLY A 20 -3.64 -14.79 -2.07
N SER A 21 -3.76 -14.19 -0.89
CA SER A 21 -4.46 -14.72 0.28
C SER A 21 -5.96 -14.90 0.03
N TYR A 22 -6.58 -13.93 -0.63
CA TYR A 22 -7.98 -14.03 -1.03
C TYR A 22 -8.22 -15.25 -1.93
N LEU A 23 -7.44 -15.40 -3.00
CA LEU A 23 -7.58 -16.55 -3.91
C LEU A 23 -7.27 -17.88 -3.23
N ALA A 24 -6.23 -17.94 -2.40
CA ALA A 24 -5.87 -19.14 -1.67
C ALA A 24 -7.02 -19.59 -0.75
N ARG A 25 -7.66 -18.64 -0.07
CA ARG A 25 -8.85 -18.91 0.76
C ARG A 25 -10.04 -19.38 -0.06
N GLN A 26 -10.34 -18.73 -1.20
CA GLN A 26 -11.46 -19.12 -2.08
C GLN A 26 -11.27 -20.52 -2.65
N LEU A 27 -10.05 -20.90 -2.94
CA LEU A 27 -9.70 -22.19 -3.53
C LEU A 27 -9.35 -23.26 -2.48
N ASN A 28 -9.44 -22.94 -1.20
CA ASN A 28 -9.02 -23.79 -0.08
C ASN A 28 -7.65 -24.43 -0.33
N CYS A 29 -6.65 -23.60 -0.60
CA CYS A 29 -5.30 -24.04 -0.93
C CYS A 29 -4.23 -23.13 -0.33
N GLU A 30 -2.96 -23.54 -0.38
CA GLU A 30 -1.84 -22.76 0.13
C GLU A 30 -1.50 -21.59 -0.78
N LEU A 31 -1.07 -20.46 -0.12
CA LEU A 31 -0.36 -19.36 -0.75
C LEU A 31 1.14 -19.53 -0.54
N ARG A 32 1.91 -19.37 -1.61
CA ARG A 32 3.37 -19.26 -1.59
C ARG A 32 3.82 -17.97 -2.26
N LEU A 33 4.97 -17.45 -1.84
CA LEU A 33 5.52 -16.18 -2.34
C LEU A 33 6.76 -16.44 -3.18
N ASP A 34 6.80 -15.89 -4.38
CA ASP A 34 8.02 -15.83 -5.19
C ASP A 34 8.77 -14.55 -4.88
N LEU A 35 9.85 -14.66 -4.11
CA LEU A 35 10.66 -13.54 -3.60
C LEU A 35 11.93 -13.30 -4.42
N ARG A 36 12.09 -13.93 -5.58
CA ARG A 36 13.31 -13.85 -6.38
C ARG A 36 13.64 -12.43 -6.85
N SER A 37 12.62 -11.57 -7.04
CA SER A 37 12.83 -10.16 -7.36
C SER A 37 13.67 -9.40 -6.33
N TYR A 38 13.75 -9.90 -5.08
CA TYR A 38 14.53 -9.28 -3.99
C TYR A 38 15.94 -9.85 -3.84
N ARG A 39 16.32 -10.88 -4.60
CA ARG A 39 17.66 -11.45 -4.55
C ARG A 39 18.68 -10.68 -5.37
N ALA A 40 18.25 -9.89 -6.35
CA ALA A 40 19.09 -9.16 -7.29
C ALA A 40 19.11 -7.65 -6.97
N ALA A 41 19.73 -7.25 -5.85
CA ALA A 41 19.95 -5.85 -5.41
C ALA A 41 18.76 -4.90 -5.74
N PRO A 42 17.59 -5.13 -5.19
CA PRO A 42 16.40 -4.36 -5.51
C PRO A 42 16.46 -2.95 -4.92
N ALA A 43 15.75 -2.01 -5.55
CA ALA A 43 15.55 -0.66 -5.02
C ALA A 43 14.79 -0.65 -3.66
N HIS A 44 14.06 -1.74 -3.35
CA HIS A 44 13.31 -1.93 -2.11
C HIS A 44 13.54 -3.33 -1.56
N GLY A 45 13.71 -3.46 -0.24
CA GLY A 45 13.81 -4.74 0.45
C GLY A 45 12.47 -5.47 0.58
N TYR A 46 12.53 -6.78 0.84
CA TYR A 46 11.36 -7.55 1.23
C TYR A 46 11.01 -7.26 2.70
N GLN A 47 9.80 -6.80 2.96
CA GLN A 47 9.37 -6.33 4.28
C GLN A 47 8.12 -7.04 4.83
N LEU A 48 7.44 -7.90 4.06
CA LEU A 48 6.30 -8.65 4.60
C LEU A 48 6.70 -9.62 5.73
N ASN A 49 7.97 -9.99 5.84
CA ASN A 49 8.51 -10.78 6.95
C ASN A 49 8.50 -10.07 8.31
N ARG A 50 8.15 -8.79 8.35
CA ARG A 50 7.92 -8.04 9.59
C ARG A 50 6.53 -8.27 10.18
N PHE A 51 5.62 -8.86 9.41
CA PHE A 51 4.21 -9.02 9.74
C PHE A 51 3.87 -10.51 9.95
N ALA A 52 2.80 -10.75 10.70
CA ALA A 52 2.29 -12.10 11.02
C ALA A 52 1.54 -12.74 9.83
N ILE A 53 2.16 -12.69 8.63
CA ILE A 53 1.59 -13.29 7.41
C ILE A 53 1.64 -14.82 7.47
N GLU A 54 0.65 -15.46 6.83
CA GLU A 54 0.50 -16.92 6.84
C GLU A 54 1.21 -17.61 5.67
N ALA A 55 1.69 -16.85 4.67
CA ALA A 55 2.37 -17.42 3.50
C ALA A 55 3.87 -17.56 3.72
N SER A 56 4.45 -18.61 3.15
CA SER A 56 5.89 -18.83 3.11
C SER A 56 6.44 -18.74 1.68
N GLU A 57 7.77 -18.65 1.56
CA GLU A 57 8.44 -18.61 0.27
C GLU A 57 8.21 -19.91 -0.54
N ALA A 58 8.04 -19.75 -1.86
CA ALA A 58 7.92 -20.87 -2.77
C ALA A 58 9.25 -21.64 -2.90
N SER A 59 9.19 -22.95 -2.81
CA SER A 59 10.39 -23.78 -2.95
C SER A 59 10.97 -23.74 -4.37
N PRO A 60 12.27 -24.08 -4.54
CA PRO A 60 12.88 -24.17 -5.87
C PRO A 60 12.14 -25.14 -6.81
N ALA A 61 11.57 -26.23 -6.29
CA ALA A 61 10.79 -27.18 -7.08
C ALA A 61 9.46 -26.59 -7.57
N GLN A 62 8.79 -25.78 -6.73
CA GLN A 62 7.58 -25.07 -7.11
C GLN A 62 7.89 -24.00 -8.16
N LEU A 63 8.95 -23.21 -7.97
CA LEU A 63 9.40 -22.19 -8.92
C LEU A 63 9.86 -22.78 -10.27
N ALA A 64 10.39 -24.00 -10.27
CA ALA A 64 10.71 -24.71 -11.51
C ALA A 64 9.45 -25.15 -12.30
N SER A 65 8.27 -25.15 -11.68
CA SER A 65 7.00 -25.55 -12.29
C SER A 65 6.10 -24.37 -12.71
N ILE A 66 6.52 -23.13 -12.50
CA ILE A 66 5.80 -21.94 -12.98
C ILE A 66 5.94 -21.76 -14.51
N PRO A 67 5.17 -20.85 -15.15
CA PRO A 67 5.29 -20.61 -16.57
C PRO A 67 6.73 -20.27 -16.98
N ARG A 68 7.21 -20.90 -18.04
CA ARG A 68 8.63 -20.89 -18.49
C ARG A 68 9.26 -19.51 -18.50
N LYS A 69 8.56 -18.49 -19.02
CA LYS A 69 9.11 -17.13 -19.13
C LYS A 69 9.43 -16.45 -17.78
N TYR A 70 8.95 -16.99 -16.67
CA TYR A 70 9.21 -16.46 -15.31
C TYR A 70 10.24 -17.28 -14.53
N ARG A 71 10.80 -18.37 -15.12
CA ARG A 71 11.75 -19.25 -14.42
C ARG A 71 13.14 -18.64 -14.24
N GLN A 72 13.47 -17.62 -15.02
CA GLN A 72 14.78 -16.94 -15.04
C GLN A 72 14.75 -15.56 -14.38
N ALA A 73 13.88 -15.30 -13.43
CA ALA A 73 13.74 -13.98 -12.82
C ALA A 73 14.97 -13.49 -12.01
N ASP A 74 15.95 -14.35 -11.80
CA ASP A 74 17.10 -14.12 -10.90
C ASP A 74 18.42 -13.83 -11.64
N GLY A 75 18.42 -13.72 -12.99
CA GLY A 75 19.67 -13.46 -13.75
C GLY A 75 20.74 -14.57 -13.62
N GLY A 76 20.41 -15.70 -13.00
CA GLY A 76 21.30 -16.84 -12.84
C GLY A 76 21.54 -17.61 -14.16
N PRO A 77 22.61 -18.45 -14.23
CA PRO A 77 22.91 -19.22 -15.41
C PRO A 77 21.73 -20.08 -15.85
N THR A 78 21.56 -20.18 -17.16
CA THR A 78 20.45 -20.91 -17.79
C THR A 78 20.55 -22.40 -17.47
N ASP A 79 19.85 -22.85 -16.44
CA ASP A 79 19.69 -24.26 -16.18
C ASP A 79 18.65 -24.83 -17.19
N TRP A 80 19.13 -25.38 -18.28
CA TRP A 80 18.30 -25.95 -19.33
C TRP A 80 17.37 -27.07 -18.80
N ALA A 81 17.76 -27.78 -17.75
CA ALA A 81 16.94 -28.80 -17.12
C ALA A 81 15.66 -28.24 -16.52
N LYS A 82 15.66 -26.98 -16.08
CA LYS A 82 14.44 -26.29 -15.60
C LYS A 82 13.42 -26.09 -16.75
N TRP A 83 13.87 -25.98 -17.99
CA TRP A 83 12.98 -25.81 -19.14
C TRP A 83 12.24 -27.06 -19.53
N LEU A 84 12.79 -28.24 -19.21
CA LEU A 84 12.18 -29.53 -19.50
C LEU A 84 11.07 -29.90 -18.50
N ARG A 85 11.01 -29.25 -17.34
CA ARG A 85 9.98 -29.55 -16.35
C ARG A 85 8.60 -29.12 -16.86
N PRO A 86 7.54 -29.93 -16.63
CA PRO A 86 6.17 -29.55 -16.98
C PRO A 86 5.74 -28.31 -16.21
N THR A 87 4.98 -27.43 -16.87
CA THR A 87 4.38 -26.25 -16.26
C THR A 87 3.10 -26.69 -15.53
N LYS A 88 3.13 -26.64 -14.20
CA LYS A 88 1.97 -26.96 -13.36
C LYS A 88 1.06 -25.75 -13.18
N PHE A 89 1.66 -24.58 -12.93
CA PHE A 89 0.94 -23.34 -12.64
C PHE A 89 0.56 -22.61 -13.92
N ARG A 90 -0.71 -22.26 -14.07
CA ARG A 90 -1.15 -21.35 -15.14
C ARG A 90 -0.89 -19.91 -14.72
N ARG A 91 -0.39 -19.09 -15.66
CA ARG A 91 -0.22 -17.67 -15.43
C ARG A 91 -1.56 -16.98 -15.24
N HIS A 92 -1.67 -16.19 -14.17
CA HIS A 92 -2.74 -15.22 -13.98
C HIS A 92 -2.11 -13.84 -13.87
N LYS A 93 -2.28 -13.03 -14.90
CA LYS A 93 -1.65 -11.71 -15.01
C LYS A 93 -2.73 -10.64 -14.96
N GLU A 94 -2.48 -9.59 -14.21
CA GLU A 94 -3.21 -8.33 -14.30
C GLU A 94 -3.03 -7.78 -15.73
N SER A 95 -4.09 -7.80 -16.52
CA SER A 95 -4.01 -7.52 -17.96
C SER A 95 -3.89 -6.02 -18.23
N ARG A 96 -4.48 -5.21 -17.37
CA ARG A 96 -4.41 -3.75 -17.32
C ARG A 96 -4.44 -3.33 -15.86
N PHE A 97 -3.97 -2.15 -15.56
CA PHE A 97 -4.12 -1.56 -14.26
C PHE A 97 -5.61 -1.26 -13.99
N GLY A 98 -6.05 -1.44 -12.74
CA GLY A 98 -7.45 -1.25 -12.35
C GLY A 98 -8.22 -2.56 -12.14
N PHE A 99 -9.32 -2.48 -11.40
CA PHE A 99 -10.11 -3.64 -11.04
C PHE A 99 -10.91 -4.21 -12.22
N ASP A 100 -10.83 -5.53 -12.40
CA ASP A 100 -11.66 -6.29 -13.33
C ASP A 100 -12.24 -7.51 -12.59
N PRO A 101 -13.57 -7.63 -12.48
CA PRO A 101 -14.23 -8.71 -11.71
C PRO A 101 -13.83 -10.13 -12.14
N LYS A 102 -13.38 -10.32 -13.38
CA LYS A 102 -12.91 -11.63 -13.86
C LYS A 102 -11.76 -12.20 -13.04
N HIS A 103 -10.97 -11.33 -12.40
CA HIS A 103 -9.86 -11.73 -11.54
C HIS A 103 -10.32 -12.36 -10.22
N LEU A 104 -11.61 -12.22 -9.83
CA LEU A 104 -12.17 -12.92 -8.68
C LEU A 104 -12.60 -14.36 -9.00
N GLN A 105 -12.75 -14.70 -10.29
CA GLN A 105 -13.19 -16.01 -10.76
C GLN A 105 -11.99 -16.83 -11.28
N VAL A 106 -11.16 -17.28 -10.36
CA VAL A 106 -9.94 -18.04 -10.67
C VAL A 106 -10.09 -19.48 -10.22
N ALA A 107 -9.63 -20.45 -11.02
CA ALA A 107 -9.68 -21.87 -10.69
C ALA A 107 -8.33 -22.56 -10.89
N GLY A 108 -8.04 -23.54 -10.04
CA GLY A 108 -6.82 -24.37 -10.11
C GLY A 108 -5.54 -23.62 -9.72
N ASP A 109 -4.41 -24.27 -9.96
CA ASP A 109 -3.10 -23.75 -9.59
C ASP A 109 -2.70 -22.53 -10.43
N ARG A 110 -2.30 -21.42 -9.78
CA ARG A 110 -1.97 -20.15 -10.46
C ARG A 110 -0.63 -19.57 -10.01
N TYR A 111 0.03 -18.95 -10.96
CA TYR A 111 1.15 -18.03 -10.73
C TYR A 111 0.69 -16.61 -11.04
N LEU A 112 0.62 -15.77 -9.98
CA LEU A 112 0.08 -14.42 -10.05
C LEU A 112 1.17 -13.43 -10.43
N VAL A 113 0.84 -12.52 -11.37
CA VAL A 113 1.75 -11.44 -11.82
C VAL A 113 0.94 -10.16 -12.00
N GLY A 114 1.15 -9.21 -11.13
CA GLY A 114 0.46 -7.92 -11.11
C GLY A 114 0.60 -7.23 -9.77
N TYR A 115 0.01 -6.05 -9.64
CA TYR A 115 0.03 -5.26 -8.39
C TYR A 115 -1.28 -5.34 -7.60
N TRP A 116 -2.43 -5.50 -8.31
CA TRP A 116 -3.76 -5.71 -7.70
C TRP A 116 -4.18 -4.61 -6.73
N GLN A 117 -3.94 -3.35 -7.12
CA GLN A 117 -4.04 -2.16 -6.27
C GLN A 117 -5.50 -1.68 -6.10
N SER A 118 -6.34 -2.50 -5.50
CA SER A 118 -7.69 -2.15 -5.06
C SER A 118 -8.18 -3.16 -4.02
N ASP A 119 -8.94 -2.71 -3.03
CA ASP A 119 -9.59 -3.58 -2.04
C ASP A 119 -10.65 -4.50 -2.67
N LYS A 120 -11.14 -4.15 -3.85
CA LYS A 120 -12.07 -4.97 -4.63
C LYS A 120 -11.49 -6.32 -5.05
N PHE A 121 -10.16 -6.48 -5.07
CA PHE A 121 -9.50 -7.76 -5.35
C PHE A 121 -9.55 -8.76 -4.19
N PHE A 122 -9.85 -8.30 -2.97
CA PHE A 122 -9.89 -9.16 -1.78
C PHE A 122 -11.10 -8.86 -0.88
N PRO A 123 -12.33 -8.94 -1.45
CA PRO A 123 -13.54 -8.62 -0.70
C PRO A 123 -13.70 -9.55 0.53
N GLY A 124 -14.14 -8.98 1.66
CA GLY A 124 -14.36 -9.73 2.88
C GLY A 124 -13.09 -10.17 3.63
N MET A 125 -11.90 -9.66 3.25
CA MET A 125 -10.64 -10.02 3.88
C MET A 125 -10.20 -9.06 5.00
N GLN A 126 -10.96 -7.99 5.30
CA GLN A 126 -10.54 -6.93 6.22
C GLN A 126 -10.07 -7.46 7.58
N ALA A 127 -10.88 -8.26 8.25
CA ALA A 127 -10.55 -8.78 9.57
C ALA A 127 -9.33 -9.71 9.54
N SER A 128 -9.22 -10.54 8.50
CA SER A 128 -8.08 -11.45 8.32
C SER A 128 -6.80 -10.70 8.05
N LEU A 129 -6.81 -9.76 7.09
CA LEU A 129 -5.63 -8.98 6.73
C LEU A 129 -5.17 -8.06 7.86
N ARG A 130 -6.08 -7.47 8.65
CA ARG A 130 -5.70 -6.70 9.85
C ARG A 130 -4.96 -7.53 10.88
N ARG A 131 -5.30 -8.82 11.06
CA ARG A 131 -4.53 -9.72 11.93
C ARG A 131 -3.18 -10.08 11.31
N GLN A 132 -3.16 -10.43 10.04
CA GLN A 132 -1.94 -10.86 9.35
C GLN A 132 -0.94 -9.72 9.16
N PHE A 133 -1.39 -8.46 9.05
CA PHE A 133 -0.54 -7.28 8.98
C PHE A 133 -0.23 -6.64 10.34
N GLN A 134 -0.36 -7.41 11.43
CA GLN A 134 0.22 -7.01 12.70
C GLN A 134 1.73 -7.26 12.69
N LEU A 135 2.49 -6.32 13.24
CA LEU A 135 3.92 -6.48 13.41
C LEU A 135 4.22 -7.63 14.38
N MET A 136 5.21 -8.46 14.06
CA MET A 136 5.65 -9.55 14.92
C MET A 136 6.53 -9.05 16.07
N GLU A 137 7.22 -7.92 15.86
CA GLU A 137 8.07 -7.30 16.86
C GLU A 137 7.49 -5.96 17.32
N PRO A 138 7.74 -5.54 18.56
CA PRO A 138 7.33 -4.23 19.05
C PRO A 138 8.01 -3.12 18.23
N LEU A 139 7.34 -1.97 18.15
CA LEU A 139 7.92 -0.74 17.61
C LEU A 139 9.16 -0.33 18.41
N SER A 140 10.05 0.45 17.79
CA SER A 140 11.14 1.12 18.50
C SER A 140 10.61 2.03 19.62
N ALA A 141 11.44 2.33 20.63
CA ALA A 141 11.02 3.14 21.77
C ALA A 141 10.48 4.52 21.33
N ALA A 142 11.13 5.15 20.33
CA ALA A 142 10.67 6.42 19.77
C ALA A 142 9.29 6.29 19.12
N SER A 143 9.09 5.25 18.32
CA SER A 143 7.81 4.99 17.66
C SER A 143 6.72 4.55 18.65
N GLN A 144 7.06 3.87 19.75
CA GLN A 144 6.09 3.55 20.81
C GLN A 144 5.55 4.81 21.51
N GLN A 145 6.44 5.75 21.85
CA GLN A 145 6.05 7.03 22.44
C GLN A 145 5.14 7.81 21.48
N LEU A 146 5.56 7.95 20.22
CA LEU A 146 4.79 8.67 19.21
C LEU A 146 3.45 7.99 18.90
N ALA A 147 3.39 6.66 18.94
CA ALA A 147 2.17 5.90 18.78
C ALA A 147 1.14 6.19 19.88
N ALA A 148 1.60 6.38 21.12
CA ALA A 148 0.73 6.76 22.23
C ALA A 148 0.20 8.20 22.06
N GLU A 149 1.05 9.13 21.63
CA GLU A 149 0.64 10.52 21.36
C GLU A 149 -0.40 10.59 20.22
N ILE A 150 -0.13 9.95 19.07
CA ILE A 150 -1.06 9.90 17.93
C ILE A 150 -2.40 9.29 18.36
N GLY A 151 -2.36 8.21 19.15
CA GLY A 151 -3.57 7.51 19.59
C GLY A 151 -4.44 8.30 20.56
N SER A 152 -3.85 9.20 21.35
CA SER A 152 -4.53 9.98 22.41
C SER A 152 -4.95 11.39 21.98
N THR A 153 -4.52 11.85 20.80
CA THR A 153 -4.79 13.19 20.29
C THR A 153 -5.84 13.22 19.18
N GLU A 154 -6.34 14.40 18.83
CA GLU A 154 -7.04 14.66 17.57
C GLU A 154 -6.01 14.74 16.46
N SER A 155 -5.52 13.57 16.03
CA SER A 155 -4.36 13.44 15.17
C SER A 155 -4.71 13.34 13.70
N ILE A 156 -3.96 14.06 12.86
CA ILE A 156 -3.95 13.88 11.41
C ILE A 156 -2.60 13.28 11.00
N ALA A 157 -2.59 12.11 10.41
CA ALA A 157 -1.41 11.56 9.74
C ALA A 157 -1.41 11.97 8.26
N VAL A 158 -0.46 12.80 7.89
CA VAL A 158 -0.29 13.29 6.51
C VAL A 158 0.90 12.58 5.88
N HIS A 159 0.67 11.85 4.81
CA HIS A 159 1.76 11.22 4.04
C HIS A 159 2.06 12.02 2.79
N VAL A 160 3.30 12.48 2.66
CA VAL A 160 3.81 13.20 1.49
C VAL A 160 4.83 12.33 0.77
N ARG A 161 4.54 11.93 -0.47
CA ARG A 161 5.46 11.18 -1.32
C ARG A 161 6.05 12.07 -2.39
N ARG A 162 7.37 12.23 -2.32
CA ARG A 162 8.17 13.04 -3.26
C ARG A 162 9.36 12.22 -3.78
N GLY A 163 10.55 12.70 -3.64
CA GLY A 163 11.79 12.00 -3.97
C GLY A 163 11.75 11.34 -5.35
N ASP A 164 11.71 10.02 -5.37
CA ASP A 164 11.63 9.19 -6.58
C ASP A 164 10.41 9.52 -7.47
N TYR A 165 9.27 9.91 -6.88
CA TYR A 165 8.04 10.23 -7.64
C TYR A 165 8.18 11.44 -8.56
N LEU A 166 9.04 12.39 -8.23
CA LEU A 166 9.29 13.56 -9.08
C LEU A 166 9.88 13.18 -10.45
N ASN A 167 10.54 12.03 -10.53
CA ASN A 167 11.20 11.53 -11.73
C ASN A 167 10.38 10.43 -12.45
N LEU A 168 9.24 9.99 -11.88
CA LEU A 168 8.42 8.95 -12.48
C LEU A 168 7.45 9.54 -13.50
N ALA A 169 7.66 9.19 -14.77
CA ALA A 169 6.71 9.54 -15.83
C ALA A 169 5.36 8.86 -15.57
N GLY A 170 4.26 9.62 -15.72
CA GLY A 170 2.89 9.12 -15.57
C GLY A 170 2.32 9.16 -14.15
N VAL A 171 3.12 9.41 -13.10
CA VAL A 171 2.63 9.64 -11.74
C VAL A 171 2.12 11.08 -11.61
N GLN A 172 0.96 11.27 -10.98
CA GLN A 172 0.43 12.59 -10.66
C GLN A 172 1.23 13.20 -9.50
N HIS A 173 1.73 14.42 -9.67
CA HIS A 173 2.36 15.14 -8.57
C HIS A 173 1.29 15.89 -7.78
N LEU A 174 1.21 15.63 -6.49
CA LEU A 174 0.28 16.30 -5.59
C LEU A 174 0.86 17.63 -5.13
N GLY A 175 0.10 18.71 -5.35
CA GLY A 175 0.41 20.05 -4.85
C GLY A 175 0.07 20.19 -3.36
N MET A 176 0.61 21.23 -2.72
CA MET A 176 0.31 21.54 -1.31
C MET A 176 -1.17 21.89 -1.08
N ASP A 177 -1.87 22.37 -2.09
CA ASP A 177 -3.29 22.72 -1.98
C ASP A 177 -4.15 21.52 -1.59
N TYR A 178 -3.86 20.32 -2.16
CA TYR A 178 -4.50 19.08 -1.75
C TYR A 178 -4.34 18.80 -0.24
N TYR A 179 -3.11 18.88 0.25
CA TYR A 179 -2.82 18.60 1.67
C TYR A 179 -3.47 19.65 2.58
N ARG A 180 -3.32 20.92 2.24
CA ARG A 180 -3.90 22.03 3.01
C ARG A 180 -5.41 21.90 3.08
N GLN A 181 -6.07 21.72 1.94
CA GLN A 181 -7.53 21.58 1.89
C GLN A 181 -8.02 20.41 2.79
N ALA A 182 -7.41 19.22 2.68
CA ALA A 182 -7.78 18.07 3.49
C ALA A 182 -7.53 18.30 5.01
N ILE A 183 -6.41 18.96 5.36
CA ILE A 183 -6.09 19.28 6.75
C ILE A 183 -7.09 20.29 7.31
N TYR A 184 -7.34 21.40 6.59
CA TYR A 184 -8.27 22.43 7.04
C TYR A 184 -9.69 21.92 7.16
N ASP A 185 -10.17 21.12 6.21
CA ASP A 185 -11.50 20.53 6.25
C ASP A 185 -11.72 19.67 7.50
N TRP A 186 -10.72 18.88 7.88
CA TRP A 186 -10.84 18.05 9.07
C TRP A 186 -10.57 18.81 10.37
N ALA A 187 -9.59 19.71 10.41
CA ALA A 187 -9.11 20.38 11.61
C ALA A 187 -10.01 21.54 12.07
N ALA A 188 -10.77 22.17 11.15
CA ALA A 188 -11.59 23.35 11.44
C ALA A 188 -12.65 23.13 12.54
N GLU A 189 -13.12 21.90 12.69
CA GLU A 189 -14.17 21.53 13.68
C GLU A 189 -13.57 20.93 14.96
N ARG A 190 -12.28 21.11 15.23
CA ARG A 190 -11.57 20.47 16.34
C ARG A 190 -10.82 21.45 17.20
N ASP A 191 -10.81 21.19 18.50
CA ASP A 191 -10.20 22.12 19.45
C ASP A 191 -8.68 22.10 19.44
N ARG A 192 -8.08 20.91 19.34
CA ARG A 192 -6.62 20.71 19.47
C ARG A 192 -6.07 19.69 18.48
N PRO A 193 -6.25 19.89 17.18
CA PRO A 193 -5.70 18.97 16.20
C PRO A 193 -4.16 19.06 16.16
N VAL A 194 -3.52 17.92 15.97
CA VAL A 194 -2.07 17.81 15.78
C VAL A 194 -1.79 17.12 14.45
N VAL A 195 -0.93 17.73 13.65
CA VAL A 195 -0.56 17.24 12.32
C VAL A 195 0.75 16.48 12.38
N TYR A 196 0.74 15.20 12.06
CA TYR A 196 1.91 14.34 11.97
C TYR A 196 2.26 14.10 10.51
N VAL A 197 3.42 14.60 10.07
CA VAL A 197 3.86 14.54 8.67
C VAL A 197 4.88 13.41 8.49
N PHE A 198 4.54 12.48 7.61
CA PHE A 198 5.39 11.36 7.19
C PHE A 198 5.84 11.60 5.75
N SER A 199 7.12 11.58 5.48
CA SER A 199 7.63 11.84 4.13
C SER A 199 9.00 11.25 3.89
N ASN A 200 9.27 10.87 2.63
CA ASN A 200 10.63 10.59 2.15
C ASN A 200 11.41 11.86 1.78
N ASP A 201 10.83 13.06 2.00
CA ASP A 201 11.44 14.38 1.82
C ASP A 201 11.02 15.32 2.96
N SER A 202 11.45 14.99 4.19
CA SER A 202 11.07 15.70 5.42
C SER A 202 11.55 17.17 5.40
N GLN A 203 12.72 17.42 4.81
CA GLN A 203 13.26 18.80 4.74
C GLN A 203 12.36 19.71 3.90
N TRP A 204 11.90 19.22 2.75
CA TRP A 204 10.94 19.98 1.93
C TRP A 204 9.64 20.20 2.71
N CYS A 205 9.11 19.18 3.38
CA CYS A 205 7.90 19.33 4.17
C CYS A 205 8.02 20.43 5.23
N LYS A 206 9.16 20.52 5.93
CA LYS A 206 9.41 21.57 6.94
C LYS A 206 9.32 22.98 6.38
N THR A 207 9.53 23.17 5.08
CA THR A 207 9.42 24.48 4.42
C THR A 207 8.04 24.79 3.86
N GLN A 208 7.17 23.77 3.74
CA GLN A 208 5.88 23.91 3.04
C GLN A 208 4.66 23.94 3.97
N PHE A 209 4.73 23.26 5.12
CA PHE A 209 3.62 23.22 6.06
C PHE A 209 3.69 24.41 7.02
N ASP A 210 3.05 25.53 6.60
CA ASP A 210 2.72 26.67 7.44
C ASP A 210 1.24 26.54 7.84
N LEU A 211 0.99 26.05 9.05
CA LEU A 211 -0.34 25.70 9.55
C LEU A 211 -0.55 26.35 10.93
N PRO A 212 -1.81 26.71 11.29
CA PRO A 212 -2.11 27.29 12.60
C PRO A 212 -2.09 26.26 13.74
N TRP A 213 -1.87 24.99 13.45
CA TRP A 213 -1.83 23.89 14.41
C TRP A 213 -0.42 23.32 14.57
N PRO A 214 -0.12 22.65 15.68
CA PRO A 214 1.14 21.96 15.87
C PRO A 214 1.43 20.94 14.76
N VAL A 215 2.64 20.98 14.21
CA VAL A 215 3.13 20.04 13.20
C VAL A 215 4.32 19.26 13.74
N VAL A 216 4.21 17.94 13.73
CA VAL A 216 5.27 17.00 14.11
C VAL A 216 5.76 16.29 12.86
N TYR A 217 7.04 16.45 12.53
CA TYR A 217 7.67 15.74 11.41
C TYR A 217 8.26 14.43 11.90
N VAL A 218 7.75 13.31 11.34
CA VAL A 218 8.21 11.97 11.70
C VAL A 218 9.36 11.61 10.76
N ASP A 219 10.59 11.78 11.26
CA ASP A 219 11.82 11.63 10.46
C ASP A 219 12.88 10.73 11.12
N HIS A 220 12.51 9.99 12.17
CA HIS A 220 13.39 9.05 12.85
C HIS A 220 13.43 7.66 12.19
N ASN A 221 12.48 7.34 11.33
CA ASN A 221 12.45 6.09 10.59
C ASN A 221 13.18 6.22 9.23
N THR A 222 13.66 5.10 8.73
CA THR A 222 14.37 4.98 7.45
C THR A 222 13.56 4.14 6.47
N ALA A 223 14.05 3.96 5.25
CA ALA A 223 13.43 3.05 4.28
C ALA A 223 13.30 1.60 4.80
N ASP A 224 14.25 1.16 5.65
CA ASP A 224 14.25 -0.19 6.23
C ASP A 224 13.29 -0.32 7.43
N THR A 225 12.96 0.78 8.08
CA THR A 225 12.03 0.85 9.22
C THR A 225 10.69 1.50 8.87
N GLY A 226 10.44 1.76 7.59
CA GLY A 226 9.20 2.38 7.13
C GLY A 226 7.92 1.65 7.54
N PHE A 227 7.98 0.36 7.87
CA PHE A 227 6.85 -0.38 8.44
C PHE A 227 6.40 0.21 9.80
N GLU A 228 7.28 0.88 10.54
CA GLU A 228 6.91 1.61 11.75
C GLU A 228 6.07 2.86 11.42
N ASP A 229 6.43 3.61 10.37
CA ASP A 229 5.61 4.74 9.89
C ASP A 229 4.21 4.30 9.49
N LEU A 230 4.11 3.14 8.81
CA LEU A 230 2.83 2.55 8.46
C LEU A 230 2.00 2.23 9.72
N ALA A 231 2.64 1.68 10.76
CA ALA A 231 1.99 1.37 12.02
C ALA A 231 1.58 2.62 12.82
N LEU A 232 2.36 3.70 12.74
CA LEU A 232 2.04 4.99 13.33
C LEU A 232 0.82 5.65 12.67
N MET A 233 0.82 5.72 11.33
CA MET A 233 -0.30 6.30 10.57
C MET A 233 -1.62 5.58 10.80
N GLN A 234 -1.61 4.27 11.09
CA GLN A 234 -2.81 3.50 11.41
C GLN A 234 -3.52 3.95 12.70
N ARG A 235 -2.87 4.72 13.57
CA ARG A 235 -3.40 5.15 14.87
C ARG A 235 -4.09 6.50 14.82
N ALA A 236 -3.93 7.24 13.73
CA ALA A 236 -4.44 8.60 13.60
C ALA A 236 -5.98 8.65 13.50
N ALA A 237 -6.58 9.75 13.98
CA ALA A 237 -7.98 10.01 13.81
C ALA A 237 -8.35 10.35 12.36
N CYS A 238 -7.39 10.91 11.63
CA CYS A 238 -7.51 11.23 10.22
C CYS A 238 -6.25 10.80 9.46
N ASN A 239 -6.42 10.28 8.25
CA ASN A 239 -5.33 10.02 7.33
C ASN A 239 -5.51 10.88 6.08
N VAL A 240 -4.50 11.69 5.75
CA VAL A 240 -4.38 12.39 4.45
C VAL A 240 -3.30 11.67 3.66
N ILE A 241 -3.70 10.86 2.69
CA ILE A 241 -2.77 9.98 1.97
C ILE A 241 -2.24 10.62 0.69
N ALA A 242 -1.01 10.29 0.33
CA ALA A 242 -0.51 10.52 -1.02
C ALA A 242 -1.05 9.46 -1.99
N ASN A 243 -0.80 9.63 -3.29
CA ASN A 243 -1.00 8.62 -4.33
C ASN A 243 0.07 7.51 -4.21
N SER A 244 0.11 6.87 -3.05
CA SER A 244 1.10 5.86 -2.67
C SER A 244 0.43 4.66 -2.01
N THR A 245 0.74 3.47 -2.51
CA THR A 245 0.26 2.20 -1.94
C THR A 245 0.64 2.04 -0.46
N PHE A 246 1.71 2.69 -0.03
CA PHE A 246 2.16 2.67 1.36
C PHE A 246 1.15 3.36 2.29
N SER A 247 0.80 4.62 2.04
CA SER A 247 -0.18 5.34 2.84
C SER A 247 -1.61 4.85 2.61
N TRP A 248 -1.89 4.27 1.45
CA TRP A 248 -3.15 3.58 1.20
C TRP A 248 -3.37 2.46 2.22
N TRP A 249 -2.37 1.59 2.42
CA TRP A 249 -2.44 0.52 3.40
C TRP A 249 -2.53 1.02 4.84
N ALA A 250 -1.80 2.07 5.19
CA ALA A 250 -1.90 2.68 6.51
C ALA A 250 -3.34 3.12 6.82
N ALA A 251 -3.98 3.82 5.87
CA ALA A 251 -5.37 4.27 6.01
C ALA A 251 -6.38 3.11 6.00
N TRP A 252 -6.19 2.11 5.14
CA TRP A 252 -7.08 0.96 5.05
C TRP A 252 -7.05 0.08 6.30
N LEU A 253 -5.86 -0.16 6.86
CA LEU A 253 -5.67 -0.94 8.09
C LEU A 253 -6.09 -0.18 9.35
N ASN A 254 -6.10 1.14 9.34
CA ASN A 254 -6.57 1.94 10.45
C ASN A 254 -7.99 1.52 10.83
N ASN A 255 -8.19 1.08 12.08
CA ASN A 255 -9.47 0.61 12.60
C ASN A 255 -10.05 1.54 13.68
N ARG A 256 -9.49 2.75 13.83
CA ARG A 256 -10.00 3.74 14.77
C ARG A 256 -11.44 4.10 14.44
N ALA A 257 -12.30 4.04 15.43
CA ALA A 257 -13.72 4.40 15.27
C ALA A 257 -13.88 5.87 14.85
N GLY A 258 -14.70 6.12 13.84
CA GLY A 258 -14.93 7.48 13.32
C GLY A 258 -13.77 8.08 12.51
N LYS A 259 -12.74 7.29 12.18
CA LYS A 259 -11.64 7.78 11.34
C LYS A 259 -12.15 8.44 10.06
N LYS A 260 -11.43 9.44 9.59
CA LYS A 260 -11.60 10.01 8.25
C LYS A 260 -10.38 9.71 7.40
N VAL A 261 -10.58 9.51 6.11
CA VAL A 261 -9.50 9.33 5.14
C VAL A 261 -9.70 10.27 3.98
N TYR A 262 -8.71 11.09 3.70
CA TYR A 262 -8.65 11.94 2.50
C TYR A 262 -7.67 11.32 1.51
N ALA A 263 -8.14 11.15 0.28
CA ALA A 263 -7.36 10.58 -0.81
C ALA A 263 -7.34 11.55 -2.02
N PRO A 264 -6.27 11.57 -2.82
CA PRO A 264 -6.23 12.38 -4.03
C PRO A 264 -7.20 11.83 -5.09
N SER A 265 -7.76 12.72 -5.89
CA SER A 265 -8.70 12.36 -6.98
C SER A 265 -8.04 11.57 -8.10
N SER A 266 -6.74 11.74 -8.29
CA SER A 266 -5.97 11.05 -9.33
C SER A 266 -4.62 10.57 -8.81
N TRP A 267 -4.28 9.33 -9.14
CA TRP A 267 -2.99 8.71 -8.79
C TRP A 267 -1.99 8.85 -9.93
N PHE A 268 -2.49 8.86 -11.16
CA PHE A 268 -1.70 8.92 -12.36
C PHE A 268 -2.10 10.13 -13.19
N ARG A 269 -1.21 10.60 -14.04
CA ARG A 269 -1.55 11.63 -15.01
C ARG A 269 -2.61 11.11 -15.96
N SER A 270 -3.55 11.97 -16.33
CA SER A 270 -4.68 11.63 -17.20
C SER A 270 -4.25 10.80 -18.42
N GLY A 271 -4.98 9.71 -18.65
CA GLY A 271 -4.79 8.83 -19.80
C GLY A 271 -3.64 7.81 -19.67
N THR A 272 -2.92 7.76 -18.56
CA THR A 272 -1.82 6.80 -18.39
C THR A 272 -2.27 5.44 -17.87
N LEU A 273 -3.05 5.41 -16.79
CA LEU A 273 -3.56 4.18 -16.15
C LEU A 273 -4.98 4.45 -15.59
N ASP A 274 -5.78 3.38 -15.46
CA ASP A 274 -7.12 3.44 -14.86
C ASP A 274 -7.01 3.33 -13.32
N ASP A 275 -7.12 4.46 -12.62
CA ASP A 275 -7.06 4.57 -11.16
C ASP A 275 -8.42 4.63 -10.47
N THR A 276 -9.52 4.46 -11.21
CA THR A 276 -10.91 4.61 -10.76
C THR A 276 -11.25 3.78 -9.51
N HIS A 277 -10.56 2.67 -9.30
CA HIS A 277 -10.85 1.72 -8.23
C HIS A 277 -9.79 1.65 -7.13
N ILE A 278 -8.83 2.58 -7.11
CA ILE A 278 -7.80 2.63 -6.06
C ILE A 278 -8.38 3.22 -4.77
N VAL A 279 -9.14 4.30 -4.88
CA VAL A 279 -9.75 4.97 -3.74
C VAL A 279 -10.93 4.14 -3.24
N CYS A 280 -10.95 3.85 -1.93
CA CYS A 280 -12.07 3.15 -1.30
C CYS A 280 -13.32 4.04 -1.27
N GLY A 281 -14.51 3.44 -1.35
CA GLY A 281 -15.75 4.19 -1.54
C GLY A 281 -16.18 5.06 -0.37
N ASP A 282 -15.63 4.85 0.83
CA ASP A 282 -15.85 5.64 2.05
C ASP A 282 -14.80 6.75 2.26
N TRP A 283 -13.80 6.86 1.37
CA TRP A 283 -12.75 7.86 1.47
C TRP A 283 -13.19 9.18 0.81
N ILE A 284 -12.73 10.29 1.39
CA ILE A 284 -13.08 11.64 0.96
C ILE A 284 -12.07 12.10 -0.10
N VAL A 285 -12.59 12.59 -1.22
CA VAL A 285 -11.76 13.23 -2.25
C VAL A 285 -12.02 14.75 -2.16
N PRO A 286 -11.02 15.58 -1.82
CA PRO A 286 -11.19 17.00 -1.54
C PRO A 286 -11.88 17.79 -2.66
N GLU A 287 -11.64 17.49 -3.93
CA GLU A 287 -12.30 18.15 -5.06
C GLU A 287 -13.83 17.99 -5.03
N GLN A 288 -14.32 16.86 -4.52
CA GLN A 288 -15.77 16.64 -4.35
C GLN A 288 -16.37 17.50 -3.22
N ILE A 289 -15.54 17.98 -2.28
CA ILE A 289 -15.98 18.87 -1.20
C ILE A 289 -16.29 20.25 -1.76
N VAL A 290 -15.46 20.78 -2.66
CA VAL A 290 -15.67 22.09 -3.30
C VAL A 290 -16.98 22.09 -4.09
N GLU A 291 -17.24 21.07 -4.88
CA GLU A 291 -18.50 20.94 -5.63
C GLU A 291 -19.73 20.88 -4.70
N ARG A 292 -19.65 20.13 -3.59
CA ARG A 292 -20.74 20.04 -2.60
C ARG A 292 -20.99 21.37 -1.88
N GLN A 293 -19.95 22.11 -1.51
CA GLN A 293 -20.09 23.42 -0.87
C GLN A 293 -20.70 24.44 -1.81
N LEU A 294 -20.33 24.45 -3.10
CA LEU A 294 -20.94 25.30 -4.11
C LEU A 294 -22.40 24.94 -4.39
N ALA A 295 -22.73 23.65 -4.39
CA ALA A 295 -24.12 23.17 -4.57
C ALA A 295 -25.02 23.44 -3.36
N MET A 296 -24.48 23.60 -2.15
CA MET A 296 -25.24 23.97 -0.94
C MET A 296 -25.39 25.50 -0.79
N ALA A 297 -24.57 26.27 -1.48
CA ALA A 297 -24.60 27.73 -1.46
C ALA A 297 -25.44 28.34 -2.62
N SER A 298 -25.89 27.51 -3.55
CA SER A 298 -26.81 27.85 -4.64
C SER A 298 -28.24 27.39 -4.34
#